data_69d0328b78d1e98266d3e9c4acd948a0
#
_entry.id   69d0328b78d1e98266d3e9c4acd948a0
#
_cell.length_a   1.000
_cell.length_b   1.000
_cell.length_c   1.000
_cell.angle_alpha   90.00
_cell.angle_beta   90.00
_cell.angle_gamma   90.00
#
_symmetry.space_group_name_H-M   'P 1'
#
loop_
_entity.id
_entity.type
_entity.pdbx_description
1 polymer ?
#
loop_
_entity_poly.entity_id
_entity_poly.type
_entity_poly.pdbx_seq_one_letter_code
_entity_poly.pdbx_strand_id
1 'polypeptide(L)'
;MRGLLRVLVGALALLGALAAAGALAFAWSGISARPEPSALEARAARAARRFLIRASARGTTNPLPADREVLARAKEHFLDHCAPCHGRDGRGDTSLGRGLSPRVPDMTVAATQDLSDAELFWIIENGVRLTGMPAWGDASPDDDAHAWALVHWIRRLPVLTAEDLEPPKCGGATPPAHDHRTHTHERK
;
A
#
# COMPACT_ATOMS: atom_id res chain seq x y z
N MET A 1 -38.03 -4.00 34.93
CA MET A 1 -36.98 -5.03 34.86
C MET A 1 -37.21 -6.08 33.79
N ARG A 2 -38.38 -6.74 33.71
CA ARG A 2 -38.66 -7.81 32.70
C ARG A 2 -38.61 -7.33 31.25
N GLY A 3 -39.03 -6.09 30.94
CA GLY A 3 -38.97 -5.52 29.58
C GLY A 3 -37.52 -5.27 29.09
N LEU A 4 -36.68 -4.70 29.94
CA LEU A 4 -35.26 -4.44 29.62
C LEU A 4 -34.48 -5.76 29.40
N LEU A 5 -34.74 -6.78 30.21
CA LEU A 5 -34.16 -8.10 30.04
C LEU A 5 -34.51 -8.74 28.68
N ARG A 6 -35.79 -8.62 28.25
CA ARG A 6 -36.22 -9.13 26.93
C ARG A 6 -35.53 -8.41 25.77
N VAL A 7 -35.36 -7.08 25.87
CA VAL A 7 -34.63 -6.28 24.87
C VAL A 7 -33.18 -6.70 24.81
N LEU A 8 -32.50 -6.85 25.95
CA LEU A 8 -31.12 -7.30 26.02
C LEU A 8 -30.92 -8.71 25.44
N VAL A 9 -31.82 -9.65 25.80
CA VAL A 9 -31.75 -11.01 25.26
C VAL A 9 -31.99 -11.00 23.74
N GLY A 10 -32.96 -10.21 23.25
CA GLY A 10 -33.19 -10.05 21.82
C GLY A 10 -32.01 -9.46 21.07
N ALA A 11 -31.35 -8.43 21.64
CA ALA A 11 -30.14 -7.82 21.05
C ALA A 11 -28.96 -8.80 20.99
N LEU A 12 -28.76 -9.57 22.07
CA LEU A 12 -27.70 -10.60 22.12
C LEU A 12 -27.98 -11.72 21.11
N ALA A 13 -29.23 -12.18 21.00
CA ALA A 13 -29.61 -13.19 20.02
C ALA A 13 -29.39 -12.71 18.58
N LEU A 14 -29.75 -11.45 18.29
CA LEU A 14 -29.47 -10.83 16.97
C LEU A 14 -27.99 -10.73 16.66
N LEU A 15 -27.19 -10.26 17.62
CA LEU A 15 -25.72 -10.21 17.47
C LEU A 15 -25.12 -11.61 17.23
N GLY A 16 -25.60 -12.61 17.97
CA GLY A 16 -25.17 -14.00 17.80
C GLY A 16 -25.53 -14.53 16.41
N ALA A 17 -26.76 -14.26 15.92
CA ALA A 17 -27.19 -14.65 14.59
C ALA A 17 -26.36 -13.97 13.48
N LEU A 18 -26.06 -12.68 13.62
CA LEU A 18 -25.22 -11.94 12.67
C LEU A 18 -23.77 -12.47 12.67
N ALA A 19 -23.21 -12.77 13.84
CA ALA A 19 -21.89 -13.37 13.96
C ALA A 19 -21.83 -14.77 13.32
N ALA A 20 -22.84 -15.60 13.56
CA ALA A 20 -22.94 -16.93 12.95
C ALA A 20 -23.11 -16.86 11.43
N ALA A 21 -23.93 -15.95 10.92
CA ALA A 21 -24.10 -15.70 9.49
C ALA A 21 -22.80 -15.21 8.85
N GLY A 22 -22.08 -14.31 9.51
CA GLY A 22 -20.77 -13.83 9.08
C GLY A 22 -19.72 -14.94 9.03
N ALA A 23 -19.65 -15.78 10.07
CA ALA A 23 -18.74 -16.92 10.13
C ALA A 23 -19.06 -17.95 9.03
N LEU A 24 -20.33 -18.22 8.77
CA LEU A 24 -20.78 -19.15 7.72
C LEU A 24 -20.46 -18.60 6.32
N ALA A 25 -20.69 -17.31 6.10
CA ALA A 25 -20.33 -16.62 4.85
C ALA A 25 -18.82 -16.67 4.61
N PHE A 26 -18.03 -16.41 5.66
CA PHE A 26 -16.56 -16.52 5.59
C PHE A 26 -16.10 -17.94 5.28
N ALA A 27 -16.67 -18.95 5.95
CA ALA A 27 -16.36 -20.36 5.71
C ALA A 27 -16.73 -20.78 4.28
N TRP A 28 -17.79 -20.22 3.72
CA TRP A 28 -18.23 -20.54 2.36
C TRP A 28 -17.46 -19.80 1.28
N SER A 29 -17.08 -18.52 1.50
CA SER A 29 -16.23 -17.76 0.58
C SER A 29 -14.81 -18.32 0.51
N GLY A 30 -14.37 -19.05 1.54
CA GLY A 30 -13.03 -19.64 1.63
C GLY A 30 -11.92 -18.61 1.85
N ILE A 31 -10.70 -19.11 1.92
CA ILE A 31 -9.47 -18.31 2.09
C ILE A 31 -8.77 -18.04 0.75
N SER A 32 -9.44 -18.26 -0.38
CA SER A 32 -8.86 -18.06 -1.70
C SER A 32 -8.64 -16.57 -1.98
N ALA A 33 -7.45 -16.21 -2.46
CA ALA A 33 -7.14 -14.86 -2.91
C ALA A 33 -7.66 -14.55 -4.34
N ARG A 34 -8.27 -15.53 -5.02
CA ARG A 34 -8.72 -15.38 -6.42
C ARG A 34 -9.98 -14.53 -6.61
N PRO A 35 -11.02 -14.66 -5.76
CA PRO A 35 -12.21 -13.83 -5.92
C PRO A 35 -11.89 -12.35 -5.63
N GLU A 36 -12.43 -11.47 -6.47
CA GLU A 36 -12.37 -10.05 -6.17
C GLU A 36 -13.31 -9.70 -4.99
N PRO A 37 -12.89 -8.78 -4.11
CA PRO A 37 -13.76 -8.34 -3.03
C PRO A 37 -15.00 -7.66 -3.60
N SER A 38 -16.15 -7.84 -2.93
CA SER A 38 -17.37 -7.14 -3.30
C SER A 38 -17.19 -5.62 -3.24
N ALA A 39 -18.00 -4.87 -3.98
CA ALA A 39 -17.93 -3.42 -3.99
C ALA A 39 -18.12 -2.80 -2.58
N LEU A 40 -18.95 -3.42 -1.74
CA LEU A 40 -19.16 -2.98 -0.36
C LEU A 40 -17.92 -3.24 0.51
N GLU A 41 -17.36 -4.43 0.44
CA GLU A 41 -16.13 -4.82 1.14
C GLU A 41 -14.96 -3.90 0.75
N ALA A 42 -14.76 -3.70 -0.56
CA ALA A 42 -13.72 -2.81 -1.06
C ALA A 42 -13.90 -1.35 -0.61
N ARG A 43 -15.16 -0.85 -0.53
CA ARG A 43 -15.45 0.50 -0.01
C ARG A 43 -15.17 0.58 1.49
N ALA A 44 -15.64 -0.39 2.26
CA ALA A 44 -15.43 -0.43 3.71
C ALA A 44 -13.94 -0.52 4.05
N ALA A 45 -13.19 -1.41 3.39
CA ALA A 45 -11.76 -1.56 3.59
C ALA A 45 -10.99 -0.27 3.23
N ARG A 46 -11.32 0.39 2.10
CA ARG A 46 -10.71 1.68 1.72
C ARG A 46 -11.03 2.78 2.73
N ALA A 47 -12.26 2.87 3.21
CA ALA A 47 -12.66 3.88 4.19
C ALA A 47 -11.93 3.68 5.53
N ALA A 48 -11.88 2.44 6.04
CA ALA A 48 -11.18 2.10 7.27
C ALA A 48 -9.68 2.38 7.14
N ARG A 49 -9.03 1.94 6.06
CA ARG A 49 -7.62 2.21 5.79
C ARG A 49 -7.35 3.72 5.76
N ARG A 50 -8.13 4.49 5.00
CA ARG A 50 -7.97 5.94 4.89
C ARG A 50 -8.09 6.64 6.24
N PHE A 51 -9.05 6.23 7.06
CA PHE A 51 -9.22 6.79 8.40
C PHE A 51 -7.99 6.52 9.29
N LEU A 52 -7.49 5.29 9.31
CA LEU A 52 -6.34 4.89 10.13
C LEU A 52 -5.04 5.56 9.67
N ILE A 53 -4.78 5.59 8.35
CA ILE A 53 -3.57 6.22 7.79
C ILE A 53 -3.57 7.72 8.07
N ARG A 54 -4.69 8.42 7.85
CA ARG A 54 -4.79 9.86 8.17
C ARG A 54 -4.50 10.17 9.63
N ALA A 55 -4.93 9.30 10.54
CA ALA A 55 -4.64 9.49 11.95
C ALA A 55 -3.14 9.36 12.27
N SER A 56 -2.43 8.47 11.55
CA SER A 56 -1.01 8.17 11.76
C SER A 56 -0.06 9.11 11.00
N ALA A 57 -0.48 9.62 9.83
CA ALA A 57 0.36 10.44 8.95
C ALA A 57 0.35 11.96 9.27
N ARG A 58 -0.28 12.36 10.38
CA ARG A 58 -0.47 13.79 10.71
C ARG A 58 0.85 14.52 10.97
N GLY A 59 0.94 15.72 10.41
CA GLY A 59 2.03 16.66 10.74
C GLY A 59 3.34 16.43 9.99
N THR A 60 3.39 15.47 9.09
CA THR A 60 4.57 15.17 8.29
C THR A 60 4.46 15.83 6.91
N THR A 61 5.54 16.48 6.46
CA THR A 61 5.63 17.11 5.14
C THR A 61 6.86 16.60 4.41
N ASN A 62 6.78 16.48 3.08
CA ASN A 62 7.92 16.08 2.27
C ASN A 62 9.04 17.12 2.36
N PRO A 63 10.22 16.79 2.89
CA PRO A 63 11.34 17.71 3.00
C PRO A 63 12.15 17.85 1.70
N LEU A 64 11.94 16.96 0.72
CA LEU A 64 12.73 16.92 -0.50
C LEU A 64 12.13 17.82 -1.60
N PRO A 65 12.96 18.51 -2.38
CA PRO A 65 12.50 19.20 -3.58
C PRO A 65 12.14 18.19 -4.68
N ALA A 66 11.15 18.51 -5.51
CA ALA A 66 10.79 17.69 -6.68
C ALA A 66 11.69 18.00 -7.88
N ASP A 67 13.01 17.95 -7.69
CA ASP A 67 13.98 18.23 -8.73
C ASP A 67 14.31 16.99 -9.59
N ARG A 68 15.14 17.20 -10.62
CA ARG A 68 15.51 16.14 -11.57
C ARG A 68 16.29 15.00 -10.92
N GLU A 69 17.15 15.31 -9.97
CA GLU A 69 18.01 14.32 -9.31
C GLU A 69 17.19 13.43 -8.38
N VAL A 70 16.34 14.03 -7.56
CA VAL A 70 15.39 13.31 -6.68
C VAL A 70 14.49 12.41 -7.50
N LEU A 71 13.92 12.93 -8.61
CA LEU A 71 13.05 12.15 -9.49
C LEU A 71 13.78 11.01 -10.21
N ALA A 72 15.03 11.19 -10.60
CA ALA A 72 15.82 10.14 -11.25
C ALA A 72 16.10 8.97 -10.28
N ARG A 73 16.51 9.26 -9.04
CA ARG A 73 16.69 8.25 -8.00
C ARG A 73 15.38 7.55 -7.64
N ALA A 74 14.32 8.32 -7.52
CA ALA A 74 12.99 7.76 -7.24
C ALA A 74 12.51 6.82 -8.36
N LYS A 75 12.74 7.19 -9.63
CA LYS A 75 12.43 6.34 -10.79
C LYS A 75 13.19 5.01 -10.71
N GLU A 76 14.49 5.06 -10.48
CA GLU A 76 15.34 3.86 -10.37
C GLU A 76 14.83 2.95 -9.26
N HIS A 77 14.68 3.48 -8.06
CA HIS A 77 14.17 2.74 -6.91
C HIS A 77 12.77 2.16 -7.16
N PHE A 78 11.86 2.91 -7.78
CA PHE A 78 10.53 2.45 -8.14
C PHE A 78 10.58 1.28 -9.13
N LEU A 79 11.41 1.37 -10.15
CA LEU A 79 11.55 0.33 -11.18
C LEU A 79 12.11 -0.98 -10.60
N ASP A 80 13.04 -0.89 -9.66
CA ASP A 80 13.70 -2.06 -9.08
C ASP A 80 12.82 -2.76 -8.03
N HIS A 81 12.12 -1.99 -7.19
CA HIS A 81 11.45 -2.54 -6.01
C HIS A 81 9.93 -2.52 -6.10
N CYS A 82 9.34 -1.52 -6.73
CA CYS A 82 7.88 -1.31 -6.74
C CYS A 82 7.22 -1.84 -8.02
N ALA A 83 7.87 -1.66 -9.17
CA ALA A 83 7.32 -2.01 -10.47
C ALA A 83 6.99 -3.50 -10.66
N PRO A 84 7.65 -4.48 -10.02
CA PRO A 84 7.23 -5.89 -10.10
C PRO A 84 5.76 -6.11 -9.73
N CYS A 85 5.25 -5.37 -8.75
CA CYS A 85 3.85 -5.42 -8.35
C CYS A 85 3.02 -4.30 -9.00
N HIS A 86 3.54 -3.06 -8.97
CA HIS A 86 2.79 -1.86 -9.36
C HIS A 86 2.81 -1.56 -10.87
N GLY A 87 3.65 -2.23 -11.64
CA GLY A 87 3.89 -1.89 -13.05
C GLY A 87 4.78 -0.65 -13.19
N ARG A 88 5.49 -0.54 -14.31
CA ARG A 88 6.35 0.63 -14.59
C ARG A 88 5.54 1.92 -14.71
N ASP A 89 4.29 1.79 -15.12
CA ASP A 89 3.32 2.87 -15.29
C ASP A 89 2.46 3.11 -14.02
N GLY A 90 2.68 2.33 -12.96
CA GLY A 90 1.95 2.43 -11.71
C GLY A 90 0.52 1.91 -11.72
N ARG A 91 0.08 1.22 -12.79
CA ARG A 91 -1.30 0.73 -12.95
C ARG A 91 -1.59 -0.58 -12.23
N GLY A 92 -0.56 -1.25 -11.70
CA GLY A 92 -0.74 -2.53 -11.00
C GLY A 92 -1.05 -3.72 -11.90
N ASP A 93 -1.03 -3.54 -13.24
CA ASP A 93 -1.38 -4.57 -14.22
C ASP A 93 -0.18 -5.48 -14.54
N THR A 94 0.37 -6.11 -13.52
CA THR A 94 1.44 -7.11 -13.63
C THR A 94 0.93 -8.50 -13.30
N SER A 95 1.67 -9.55 -13.68
CA SER A 95 1.32 -10.92 -13.29
C SER A 95 1.27 -11.09 -11.76
N LEU A 96 2.22 -10.48 -11.05
CA LEU A 96 2.27 -10.50 -9.59
C LEU A 96 1.13 -9.65 -9.00
N GLY A 97 0.94 -8.42 -9.49
CA GLY A 97 -0.09 -7.50 -9.01
C GLY A 97 -1.51 -8.06 -9.13
N ARG A 98 -1.81 -8.76 -10.23
CA ARG A 98 -3.10 -9.44 -10.42
C ARG A 98 -3.29 -10.66 -9.52
N GLY A 99 -2.21 -11.27 -9.05
CA GLY A 99 -2.25 -12.43 -8.16
C GLY A 99 -2.45 -12.09 -6.68
N LEU A 100 -2.32 -10.81 -6.30
CA LEU A 100 -2.49 -10.36 -4.92
C LEU A 100 -3.95 -10.11 -4.55
N SER A 101 -4.30 -10.29 -3.28
CA SER A 101 -5.63 -9.97 -2.74
C SER A 101 -5.50 -9.09 -1.49
N PRO A 102 -6.05 -7.86 -1.52
CA PRO A 102 -6.64 -7.20 -2.69
C PRO A 102 -5.62 -6.97 -3.81
N ARG A 103 -6.10 -6.78 -5.04
CA ARG A 103 -5.24 -6.45 -6.17
C ARG A 103 -4.48 -5.15 -5.93
N VAL A 104 -3.30 -5.06 -6.52
CA VAL A 104 -2.49 -3.84 -6.49
C VAL A 104 -3.28 -2.69 -7.12
N PRO A 105 -3.37 -1.53 -6.46
CA PRO A 105 -4.16 -0.41 -6.97
C PRO A 105 -3.48 0.25 -8.18
N ASP A 106 -4.30 0.79 -9.09
CA ASP A 106 -3.85 1.77 -10.06
C ASP A 106 -3.51 3.08 -9.32
N MET A 107 -2.23 3.45 -9.32
CA MET A 107 -1.76 4.66 -8.66
C MET A 107 -1.95 5.93 -9.49
N THR A 108 -2.39 5.81 -10.75
CA THR A 108 -2.59 6.98 -11.62
C THR A 108 -3.95 7.65 -11.41
N VAL A 109 -4.87 6.99 -10.70
CA VAL A 109 -6.25 7.47 -10.51
C VAL A 109 -6.44 8.20 -9.17
N ALA A 110 -7.53 8.96 -9.08
CA ALA A 110 -7.89 9.77 -7.91
C ALA A 110 -7.85 9.00 -6.57
N ALA A 111 -8.16 7.69 -6.58
CA ALA A 111 -8.13 6.88 -5.36
C ALA A 111 -6.75 6.87 -4.67
N THR A 112 -5.66 7.03 -5.41
CA THR A 112 -4.29 7.20 -4.89
C THR A 112 -3.88 8.67 -4.90
N GLN A 113 -4.17 9.40 -5.98
CA GLN A 113 -3.69 10.77 -6.16
C GLN A 113 -4.33 11.78 -5.17
N ASP A 114 -5.51 11.48 -4.60
CA ASP A 114 -6.16 12.28 -3.55
C ASP A 114 -5.59 12.02 -2.13
N LEU A 115 -4.69 11.05 -1.96
CA LEU A 115 -3.97 10.88 -0.71
C LEU A 115 -2.98 12.03 -0.53
N SER A 116 -2.76 12.51 0.69
CA SER A 116 -1.70 13.48 0.96
C SER A 116 -0.31 12.84 0.80
N ASP A 117 0.73 13.66 0.65
CA ASP A 117 2.11 13.17 0.57
C ASP A 117 2.51 12.41 1.84
N ALA A 118 2.06 12.90 2.99
CA ALA A 118 2.25 12.19 4.26
C ALA A 118 1.55 10.82 4.32
N GLU A 119 0.35 10.71 3.74
CA GLU A 119 -0.35 9.42 3.65
C GLU A 119 0.39 8.45 2.71
N LEU A 120 0.91 8.92 1.58
CA LEU A 120 1.71 8.11 0.67
C LEU A 120 3.02 7.66 1.32
N PHE A 121 3.75 8.58 1.94
CA PHE A 121 4.95 8.30 2.71
C PHE A 121 4.70 7.22 3.76
N TRP A 122 3.66 7.42 4.59
CA TRP A 122 3.31 6.47 5.64
C TRP A 122 3.01 5.06 5.07
N ILE A 123 2.33 4.98 3.91
CA ILE A 123 2.03 3.70 3.24
C ILE A 123 3.32 3.01 2.79
N ILE A 124 4.27 3.74 2.24
CA ILE A 124 5.55 3.19 1.80
C ILE A 124 6.32 2.66 3.00
N GLU A 125 6.48 3.48 4.03
CA GLU A 125 7.22 3.13 5.23
C GLU A 125 6.65 1.91 5.96
N ASN A 126 5.34 1.87 6.16
CA ASN A 126 4.69 0.89 7.03
C ASN A 126 4.03 -0.27 6.28
N GLY A 127 3.93 -0.19 4.95
CA GLY A 127 3.15 -1.14 4.18
C GLY A 127 1.65 -1.09 4.49
N VAL A 128 0.91 -2.07 4.01
CA VAL A 128 -0.53 -2.17 4.28
C VAL A 128 -0.86 -3.57 4.78
N ARG A 129 -1.26 -3.66 6.03
CA ARG A 129 -1.61 -4.92 6.68
C ARG A 129 -2.72 -5.67 5.93
N LEU A 130 -2.62 -7.00 5.89
CA LEU A 130 -3.54 -7.90 5.18
C LEU A 130 -3.57 -7.67 3.65
N THR A 131 -2.49 -7.14 3.10
CA THR A 131 -2.26 -7.03 1.66
C THR A 131 -0.87 -7.55 1.29
N GLY A 132 -0.55 -7.57 -0.01
CA GLY A 132 0.79 -7.89 -0.48
C GLY A 132 1.78 -6.72 -0.41
N MET A 133 1.41 -5.54 0.09
CA MET A 133 2.30 -4.40 0.23
C MET A 133 3.12 -4.51 1.53
N PRO A 134 4.42 -4.83 1.46
CA PRO A 134 5.28 -4.89 2.64
C PRO A 134 5.61 -3.49 3.16
N ALA A 135 6.11 -3.41 4.39
CA ALA A 135 6.78 -2.22 4.89
C ALA A 135 8.17 -2.11 4.24
N TRP A 136 8.50 -0.93 3.76
CA TRP A 136 9.80 -0.63 3.17
C TRP A 136 10.69 0.19 4.11
N GLY A 137 10.12 0.84 5.11
CA GLY A 137 10.81 1.66 6.07
C GLY A 137 11.59 0.83 7.09
N ASP A 138 12.82 1.26 7.40
CA ASP A 138 13.64 0.75 8.49
C ASP A 138 13.89 1.81 9.58
N ALA A 139 13.21 2.96 9.47
CA ALA A 139 13.33 4.13 10.34
C ALA A 139 14.73 4.78 10.31
N SER A 140 15.50 4.59 9.23
CA SER A 140 16.74 5.33 9.00
C SER A 140 16.48 6.64 8.22
N PRO A 141 17.26 7.71 8.43
CA PRO A 141 17.10 8.96 7.68
C PRO A 141 17.30 8.80 6.15
N ASP A 142 18.14 7.85 5.73
CA ASP A 142 18.38 7.58 4.31
C ASP A 142 17.18 6.90 3.67
N ASP A 143 16.52 6.01 4.39
CA ASP A 143 15.32 5.30 3.97
C ASP A 143 14.12 6.24 3.87
N ASP A 144 13.94 7.10 4.87
CA ASP A 144 12.96 8.19 4.82
C ASP A 144 13.11 9.06 3.56
N ALA A 145 14.35 9.38 3.17
CA ALA A 145 14.63 10.16 1.97
C ALA A 145 14.23 9.40 0.68
N HIS A 146 14.44 8.07 0.62
CA HIS A 146 13.99 7.25 -0.50
C HIS A 146 12.46 7.21 -0.59
N ALA A 147 11.77 7.02 0.53
CA ALA A 147 10.32 7.01 0.58
C ALA A 147 9.72 8.36 0.16
N TRP A 148 10.30 9.48 0.62
CA TRP A 148 9.89 10.82 0.20
C TRP A 148 10.13 11.09 -1.29
N ALA A 149 11.24 10.61 -1.84
CA ALA A 149 11.50 10.69 -3.27
C ALA A 149 10.47 9.90 -4.08
N LEU A 150 10.11 8.68 -3.61
CA LEU A 150 9.06 7.86 -4.22
C LEU A 150 7.69 8.56 -4.23
N VAL A 151 7.36 9.36 -3.21
CA VAL A 151 6.13 10.17 -3.22
C VAL A 151 6.11 11.12 -4.43
N HIS A 152 7.22 11.81 -4.72
CA HIS A 152 7.32 12.66 -5.91
C HIS A 152 7.14 11.88 -7.20
N TRP A 153 7.71 10.67 -7.29
CA TRP A 153 7.55 9.81 -8.46
C TRP A 153 6.09 9.36 -8.64
N ILE A 154 5.42 8.93 -7.56
CA ILE A 154 4.00 8.54 -7.60
C ILE A 154 3.12 9.70 -8.08
N ARG A 155 3.42 10.94 -7.71
CA ARG A 155 2.70 12.13 -8.20
C ARG A 155 2.85 12.35 -9.71
N ARG A 156 3.93 11.86 -10.30
CA ARG A 156 4.16 11.97 -11.74
C ARG A 156 3.50 10.86 -12.56
N LEU A 157 3.16 9.73 -11.95
CA LEU A 157 2.61 8.56 -12.66
C LEU A 157 1.44 8.91 -13.63
N PRO A 158 0.48 9.80 -13.29
CA PRO A 158 -0.61 10.13 -14.20
C PRO A 158 -0.21 10.85 -15.49
N VAL A 159 0.98 11.45 -15.52
CA VAL A 159 1.47 12.28 -16.64
C VAL A 159 2.73 11.72 -17.30
N LEU A 160 3.14 10.49 -16.95
CA LEU A 160 4.31 9.86 -17.56
C LEU A 160 4.11 9.63 -19.04
N THR A 161 5.17 9.91 -19.80
CA THR A 161 5.27 9.62 -21.23
C THR A 161 5.87 8.24 -21.47
N ALA A 162 5.79 7.74 -22.70
CA ALA A 162 6.43 6.48 -23.07
C ALA A 162 7.96 6.51 -22.82
N GLU A 163 8.59 7.67 -23.01
CA GLU A 163 10.03 7.88 -22.76
C GLU A 163 10.36 7.76 -21.27
N ASP A 164 9.50 8.26 -20.40
CA ASP A 164 9.66 8.13 -18.94
C ASP A 164 9.62 6.66 -18.47
N LEU A 165 8.92 5.82 -19.22
CA LEU A 165 8.76 4.38 -18.90
C LEU A 165 9.91 3.51 -19.45
N GLU A 166 10.78 4.05 -20.31
CA GLU A 166 11.95 3.30 -20.77
C GLU A 166 12.95 3.07 -19.64
N PRO A 167 13.62 1.89 -19.62
CA PRO A 167 14.70 1.67 -18.69
C PRO A 167 15.78 2.73 -18.89
N PRO A 168 16.49 3.13 -17.83
CA PRO A 168 17.67 3.98 -17.97
C PRO A 168 18.59 3.33 -19.02
N LYS A 169 18.95 4.08 -20.08
CA LYS A 169 19.91 3.62 -21.08
C LYS A 169 21.21 3.32 -20.32
N CYS A 170 21.64 2.06 -20.33
CA CYS A 170 22.88 1.64 -19.69
C CYS A 170 24.06 2.44 -20.22
N GLY A 171 24.32 3.58 -19.64
CA GLY A 171 25.53 4.37 -19.78
C GLY A 171 26.44 3.99 -18.62
N GLY A 172 27.30 3.03 -18.85
CA GLY A 172 28.54 2.60 -18.22
C GLY A 172 28.96 3.13 -16.85
N ALA A 173 28.08 3.19 -15.85
CA ALA A 173 28.50 3.28 -14.46
C ALA A 173 27.96 2.05 -13.74
N THR A 174 28.85 1.14 -13.36
CA THR A 174 28.53 0.03 -12.47
C THR A 174 28.03 0.62 -11.16
N PRO A 175 26.78 0.31 -10.72
CA PRO A 175 26.31 0.75 -9.42
C PRO A 175 27.27 0.25 -8.33
N PRO A 176 27.55 1.02 -7.27
CA PRO A 176 28.25 0.47 -6.12
C PRO A 176 27.45 -0.73 -5.62
N ALA A 177 28.13 -1.85 -5.43
CA ALA A 177 27.52 -3.08 -4.91
C ALA A 177 26.82 -2.74 -3.60
N HIS A 178 25.48 -2.89 -3.57
CA HIS A 178 24.73 -2.82 -2.33
C HIS A 178 25.19 -3.97 -1.44
N ASP A 179 25.92 -3.63 -0.40
CA ASP A 179 26.36 -4.57 0.63
C ASP A 179 25.13 -5.00 1.43
N HIS A 180 24.53 -6.10 1.02
CA HIS A 180 23.51 -6.78 1.81
C HIS A 180 24.17 -7.40 3.03
N ARG A 181 24.50 -6.56 4.03
CA ARG A 181 24.88 -7.06 5.33
C ARG A 181 23.72 -7.85 5.89
N THR A 182 23.91 -9.14 5.97
CA THR A 182 23.04 -10.08 6.66
C THR A 182 22.79 -9.61 8.08
N HIS A 183 21.62 -9.03 8.34
CA HIS A 183 21.16 -8.76 9.69
C HIS A 183 20.87 -10.09 10.36
N THR A 184 21.84 -10.60 11.13
CA THR A 184 21.62 -11.67 12.09
C THR A 184 20.69 -11.16 13.17
N HIS A 185 19.46 -11.63 13.17
CA HIS A 185 18.52 -11.43 14.28
C HIS A 185 19.05 -12.18 15.51
N GLU A 186 19.73 -11.45 16.40
CA GLU A 186 19.90 -11.92 17.77
C GLU A 186 18.55 -11.84 18.49
N ARG A 187 17.99 -13.02 18.74
CA ARG A 187 16.82 -13.17 19.62
C ARG A 187 17.27 -12.96 21.06
N LYS A 188 16.72 -11.97 21.70
CA LYS A 188 16.60 -11.88 23.15
C LYS A 188 15.17 -12.17 23.57
#